data_094b097e5cf861e90d72d7b353ce8d53
#
_entry.id   094b097e5cf861e90d72d7b353ce8d53
#
_cell.length_a   1.000
_cell.length_b   1.000
_cell.length_c   1.000
_cell.angle_alpha   90.00
_cell.angle_beta   90.00
_cell.angle_gamma   90.00
#
_symmetry.space_group_name_H-M   'P 1'
#
loop_
_entity.id
_entity.type
_entity.pdbx_description
1 polymer ?
#
loop_
_entity_poly.entity_id
_entity_poly.type
_entity_poly.pdbx_seq_one_letter_code
_entity_poly.pdbx_strand_id
1 'polypeptide(L)'
;MTAPLAAVTGGTGFLGRRLAPALAARGWRVRVLARTPPAPGLWGDAEAEVIRGDLGSDEALRALCLGADVVIHAAGLIKARSRAEFFGANAEGARRVAQSSGAARVLLVSSLAAREPRLSDYAASKRAGEEAAREVLGSRLTVVRPPAIYGPGDRETLRLFRMVSGGPVLALPGSDAARLALAHVDDVAETILALLGAPGRDAPVAVPGARAEGYGWREIFETAARAVGSRPRIVGAPPWLVTAAGGFSELMGAFTREAPIFTRGKAREMLHPDWTVARAETAPGAPPARFDLETGFAHAVGWYRAEGWLR
;
A
#
# COMPACT_ATOMS: atom_id res chain seq x y z
N MET A 1 12.60 32.26 -3.47
CA MET A 1 11.43 31.50 -2.98
C MET A 1 11.95 30.31 -2.19
N THR A 2 11.44 30.06 -1.00
CA THR A 2 11.80 28.89 -0.21
C THR A 2 11.25 27.61 -0.89
N ALA A 3 12.03 26.52 -0.86
CA ALA A 3 11.57 25.23 -1.40
C ALA A 3 10.28 24.78 -0.72
N PRO A 4 9.31 24.20 -1.46
CA PRO A 4 8.05 23.76 -0.90
C PRO A 4 8.26 22.60 0.10
N LEU A 5 7.37 22.48 1.09
CA LEU A 5 7.46 21.50 2.16
C LEU A 5 6.39 20.40 2.01
N ALA A 6 6.84 19.16 1.92
CA ALA A 6 6.00 17.97 1.97
C ALA A 6 6.07 17.30 3.35
N ALA A 7 4.94 17.22 4.05
CA ALA A 7 4.80 16.46 5.30
C ALA A 7 4.32 15.04 4.98
N VAL A 8 5.04 14.02 5.48
CA VAL A 8 4.77 12.62 5.13
C VAL A 8 4.54 11.79 6.38
N THR A 9 3.37 11.17 6.52
CA THR A 9 3.19 10.07 7.47
C THR A 9 3.49 8.75 6.80
N GLY A 10 4.02 7.78 7.55
CA GLY A 10 4.41 6.50 6.98
C GLY A 10 5.69 6.54 6.13
N GLY A 11 6.50 7.62 6.24
CA GLY A 11 7.73 7.82 5.49
C GLY A 11 8.82 6.76 5.74
N THR A 12 8.74 6.03 6.85
CA THR A 12 9.63 4.90 7.15
C THR A 12 9.09 3.55 6.65
N GLY A 13 7.85 3.52 6.14
CA GLY A 13 7.19 2.33 5.59
C GLY A 13 7.62 2.00 4.17
N PHE A 14 7.05 0.92 3.62
CA PHE A 14 7.39 0.40 2.29
C PHE A 14 7.26 1.46 1.17
N LEU A 15 6.11 2.11 1.06
CA LEU A 15 5.90 3.18 0.08
C LEU A 15 6.64 4.46 0.45
N GLY A 16 6.66 4.81 1.74
CA GLY A 16 7.28 6.06 2.21
C GLY A 16 8.78 6.14 1.96
N ARG A 17 9.49 5.00 1.99
CA ARG A 17 10.92 4.92 1.63
C ARG A 17 11.19 5.30 0.18
N ARG A 18 10.20 5.22 -0.70
CA ARG A 18 10.29 5.66 -2.10
C ARG A 18 9.86 7.11 -2.25
N LEU A 19 8.83 7.53 -1.50
CA LEU A 19 8.31 8.90 -1.57
C LEU A 19 9.31 9.95 -1.09
N ALA A 20 9.96 9.74 0.06
CA ALA A 20 10.84 10.75 0.64
C ALA A 20 12.02 11.14 -0.28
N PRO A 21 12.84 10.19 -0.82
CA PRO A 21 13.89 10.56 -1.74
C PRO A 21 13.37 11.11 -3.08
N ALA A 22 12.24 10.62 -3.56
CA ALA A 22 11.67 11.08 -4.81
C ALA A 22 11.09 12.52 -4.71
N LEU A 23 10.61 12.93 -3.53
CA LEU A 23 10.23 14.31 -3.21
C LEU A 23 11.49 15.20 -3.16
N ALA A 24 12.51 14.78 -2.42
CA ALA A 24 13.76 15.53 -2.31
C ALA A 24 14.43 15.78 -3.69
N ALA A 25 14.46 14.75 -4.54
CA ALA A 25 14.96 14.85 -5.91
C ALA A 25 14.19 15.85 -6.79
N ARG A 26 12.96 16.20 -6.41
CA ARG A 26 12.11 17.24 -7.05
C ARG A 26 12.19 18.61 -6.36
N GLY A 27 13.15 18.78 -5.46
CA GLY A 27 13.37 20.05 -4.76
C GLY A 27 12.40 20.34 -3.61
N TRP A 28 11.67 19.33 -3.14
CA TRP A 28 10.84 19.46 -1.94
C TRP A 28 11.69 19.29 -0.67
N ARG A 29 11.45 20.13 0.32
CA ARG A 29 11.83 19.82 1.69
C ARG A 29 10.90 18.72 2.19
N VAL A 30 11.43 17.74 2.89
CA VAL A 30 10.64 16.60 3.37
C VAL A 30 10.64 16.58 4.89
N ARG A 31 9.46 16.43 5.48
CA ARG A 31 9.28 16.22 6.92
C ARG A 31 8.50 14.94 7.15
N VAL A 32 8.98 14.06 8.01
CA VAL A 32 8.44 12.72 8.20
C VAL A 32 8.03 12.49 9.65
N LEU A 33 6.82 11.95 9.87
CA LEU A 33 6.40 11.44 11.18
C LEU A 33 6.98 10.03 11.38
N ALA A 34 7.71 9.82 12.48
CA ALA A 34 8.27 8.52 12.81
C ALA A 34 8.19 8.22 14.31
N ARG A 35 7.76 7.01 14.67
CA ARG A 35 7.67 6.53 16.08
C ARG A 35 9.04 6.32 16.70
N THR A 36 10.00 5.88 15.90
CA THR A 36 11.40 5.64 16.28
C THR A 36 12.31 6.35 15.29
N PRO A 37 13.55 6.71 15.68
CA PRO A 37 14.52 7.23 14.73
C PRO A 37 14.64 6.27 13.52
N PRO A 38 14.60 6.79 12.28
CA PRO A 38 14.86 5.97 11.12
C PRO A 38 16.31 5.44 11.14
N ALA A 39 16.52 4.27 10.53
CA ALA A 39 17.86 3.75 10.36
C ALA A 39 18.68 4.72 9.47
N PRO A 40 19.99 4.87 9.72
CA PRO A 40 20.87 5.63 8.84
C PRO A 40 20.75 5.13 7.39
N GLY A 41 20.72 6.06 6.42
CA GLY A 41 20.61 5.73 5.01
C GLY A 41 19.25 5.17 4.56
N LEU A 42 18.19 5.24 5.40
CA LEU A 42 16.86 4.75 5.05
C LEU A 42 16.32 5.34 3.74
N TRP A 43 16.68 6.58 3.45
CA TRP A 43 16.28 7.34 2.26
C TRP A 43 17.46 7.64 1.31
N GLY A 44 18.55 6.84 1.39
CA GLY A 44 19.79 7.11 0.66
C GLY A 44 20.41 8.45 1.09
N ASP A 45 20.77 9.28 0.13
CA ASP A 45 21.33 10.62 0.36
C ASP A 45 20.27 11.71 0.61
N ALA A 46 18.97 11.35 0.59
CA ALA A 46 17.91 12.31 0.82
C ALA A 46 17.78 12.65 2.31
N GLU A 47 17.77 13.95 2.61
CA GLU A 47 17.52 14.45 3.96
C GLU A 47 16.03 14.64 4.21
N ALA A 48 15.59 14.27 5.42
CA ALA A 48 14.24 14.55 5.89
C ALA A 48 14.27 14.98 7.36
N GLU A 49 13.51 16.04 7.66
CA GLU A 49 13.24 16.45 9.05
C GLU A 49 12.34 15.39 9.71
N VAL A 50 12.73 14.86 10.85
CA VAL A 50 11.98 13.81 11.54
C VAL A 50 11.25 14.38 12.74
N ILE A 51 9.92 14.32 12.71
CA ILE A 51 9.06 14.59 13.86
C ILE A 51 8.79 13.27 14.59
N ARG A 52 9.16 13.24 15.88
CA ARG A 52 8.93 12.07 16.73
C ARG A 52 7.48 12.02 17.21
N GLY A 53 6.82 10.91 16.93
CA GLY A 53 5.43 10.70 17.34
C GLY A 53 4.72 9.67 16.47
N ASP A 54 3.42 9.54 16.71
CA ASP A 54 2.54 8.65 15.96
C ASP A 54 1.21 9.35 15.61
N LEU A 55 0.29 8.63 14.95
CA LEU A 55 -1.01 9.18 14.55
C LEU A 55 -1.94 9.51 15.73
N GLY A 56 -1.60 9.08 16.95
CA GLY A 56 -2.33 9.39 18.17
C GLY A 56 -1.87 10.69 18.86
N SER A 57 -0.75 11.26 18.44
CA SER A 57 -0.20 12.49 19.03
C SER A 57 -0.59 13.73 18.22
N ASP A 58 -1.55 14.50 18.73
CA ASP A 58 -1.99 15.75 18.09
C ASP A 58 -0.87 16.80 18.04
N GLU A 59 0.02 16.81 19.03
CA GLU A 59 1.20 17.70 19.03
C GLU A 59 2.16 17.36 17.89
N ALA A 60 2.50 16.08 17.77
CA ALA A 60 3.40 15.63 16.69
C ALA A 60 2.77 15.84 15.30
N LEU A 61 1.46 15.64 15.15
CA LEU A 61 0.77 15.90 13.89
C LEU A 61 0.73 17.40 13.56
N ARG A 62 0.49 18.28 14.53
CA ARG A 62 0.60 19.73 14.32
C ARG A 62 2.01 20.14 13.93
N ALA A 63 3.04 19.64 14.63
CA ALA A 63 4.44 19.90 14.30
C ALA A 63 4.81 19.39 12.89
N LEU A 64 4.34 18.20 12.54
CA LEU A 64 4.53 17.62 11.20
C LEU A 64 3.96 18.53 10.11
N CYS A 65 2.73 19.01 10.28
CA CYS A 65 1.97 19.75 9.26
C CYS A 65 2.28 21.25 9.25
N LEU A 66 2.98 21.79 10.25
CA LEU A 66 3.24 23.22 10.37
C LEU A 66 4.00 23.76 9.15
N GLY A 67 3.35 24.67 8.40
CA GLY A 67 3.91 25.30 7.21
C GLY A 67 4.09 24.35 6.01
N ALA A 68 3.45 23.18 6.03
CA ALA A 68 3.48 22.27 4.90
C ALA A 68 2.60 22.78 3.75
N ASP A 69 3.09 22.68 2.52
CA ASP A 69 2.34 22.94 1.29
C ASP A 69 1.45 21.73 0.93
N VAL A 70 1.94 20.54 1.23
CA VAL A 70 1.21 19.28 1.02
C VAL A 70 1.46 18.30 2.17
N VAL A 71 0.43 17.53 2.52
CA VAL A 71 0.52 16.39 3.44
C VAL A 71 0.26 15.12 2.66
N ILE A 72 1.21 14.17 2.68
CA ILE A 72 1.03 12.82 2.11
C ILE A 72 0.81 11.85 3.26
N HIS A 73 -0.44 11.41 3.43
CA HIS A 73 -0.79 10.45 4.47
C HIS A 73 -0.71 9.03 3.92
N ALA A 74 0.48 8.40 4.08
CA ALA A 74 0.74 7.03 3.67
C ALA A 74 0.85 6.04 4.86
N ALA A 75 0.70 6.52 6.09
CA ALA A 75 0.63 5.64 7.26
C ALA A 75 -0.70 4.90 7.32
N GLY A 76 -0.68 3.65 7.78
CA GLY A 76 -1.85 2.83 7.99
C GLY A 76 -1.47 1.40 8.33
N LEU A 77 -2.42 0.63 8.85
CA LEU A 77 -2.26 -0.78 9.12
C LEU A 77 -2.85 -1.61 7.97
N ILE A 78 -2.10 -2.58 7.49
CA ILE A 78 -2.56 -3.63 6.55
C ILE A 78 -2.86 -4.95 7.27
N LYS A 79 -2.47 -5.04 8.56
CA LYS A 79 -2.72 -6.14 9.48
C LYS A 79 -3.00 -5.57 10.86
N ALA A 80 -3.97 -6.14 11.55
CA ALA A 80 -4.33 -5.78 12.91
C ALA A 80 -4.89 -7.01 13.64
N ARG A 81 -4.88 -6.97 14.97
CA ARG A 81 -5.45 -8.01 15.82
C ARG A 81 -6.95 -7.87 15.99
N SER A 82 -7.47 -6.67 15.74
CA SER A 82 -8.89 -6.37 15.90
C SER A 82 -9.38 -5.33 14.89
N ARG A 83 -10.70 -5.32 14.70
CA ARG A 83 -11.38 -4.25 13.97
C ARG A 83 -11.06 -2.86 14.54
N ALA A 84 -11.04 -2.73 15.87
CA ALA A 84 -10.76 -1.46 16.54
C ALA A 84 -9.35 -0.92 16.20
N GLU A 85 -8.32 -1.78 16.14
CA GLU A 85 -6.98 -1.39 15.72
C GLU A 85 -6.96 -0.89 14.28
N PHE A 86 -7.66 -1.57 13.36
CA PHE A 86 -7.78 -1.11 11.97
C PHE A 86 -8.43 0.27 11.89
N PHE A 87 -9.56 0.47 12.56
CA PHE A 87 -10.29 1.75 12.52
C PHE A 87 -9.53 2.86 13.23
N GLY A 88 -8.88 2.57 14.36
CA GLY A 88 -8.04 3.53 15.07
C GLY A 88 -6.88 4.05 14.22
N ALA A 89 -6.19 3.16 13.49
CA ALA A 89 -5.06 3.56 12.66
C ALA A 89 -5.50 4.15 11.31
N ASN A 90 -6.46 3.53 10.61
CA ASN A 90 -6.78 3.89 9.22
C ASN A 90 -7.88 4.95 9.12
N ALA A 91 -8.88 4.94 10.00
CA ALA A 91 -9.98 5.91 9.97
C ALA A 91 -9.70 7.10 10.88
N GLU A 92 -9.48 6.86 12.17
CA GLU A 92 -9.22 7.94 13.13
C GLU A 92 -7.87 8.61 12.87
N GLY A 93 -6.82 7.83 12.50
CA GLY A 93 -5.55 8.39 12.07
C GLY A 93 -5.69 9.33 10.88
N ALA A 94 -6.48 8.97 9.86
CA ALA A 94 -6.75 9.83 8.70
C ALA A 94 -7.51 11.12 9.11
N ARG A 95 -8.50 11.02 10.00
CA ARG A 95 -9.22 12.18 10.55
C ARG A 95 -8.26 13.14 11.26
N ARG A 96 -7.40 12.65 12.14
CA ARG A 96 -6.45 13.48 12.91
C ARG A 96 -5.43 14.17 12.00
N VAL A 97 -4.90 13.47 11.00
CA VAL A 97 -4.01 14.09 10.00
C VAL A 97 -4.74 15.18 9.22
N ALA A 98 -5.98 14.93 8.81
CA ALA A 98 -6.80 15.92 8.13
C ALA A 98 -7.02 17.18 8.98
N GLN A 99 -7.36 17.02 10.27
CA GLN A 99 -7.56 18.12 11.21
C GLN A 99 -6.28 18.93 11.46
N SER A 100 -5.12 18.26 11.44
CA SER A 100 -3.82 18.89 11.70
C SER A 100 -3.20 19.54 10.47
N SER A 101 -3.74 19.29 9.26
CA SER A 101 -3.12 19.72 7.99
C SER A 101 -3.21 21.23 7.71
N GLY A 102 -3.94 21.99 8.51
CA GLY A 102 -4.09 23.44 8.33
C GLY A 102 -4.66 23.77 6.94
N ALA A 103 -3.97 24.63 6.19
CA ALA A 103 -4.33 25.01 4.83
C ALA A 103 -3.73 24.08 3.75
N ALA A 104 -2.87 23.14 4.12
CA ALA A 104 -2.22 22.24 3.17
C ALA A 104 -3.23 21.35 2.43
N ARG A 105 -2.88 20.99 1.20
CA ARG A 105 -3.57 19.93 0.48
C ARG A 105 -3.15 18.57 1.04
N VAL A 106 -4.05 17.62 1.02
CA VAL A 106 -3.78 16.27 1.55
C VAL A 106 -3.97 15.21 0.46
N LEU A 107 -2.93 14.41 0.24
CA LEU A 107 -3.00 13.17 -0.50
C LEU A 107 -3.10 12.03 0.49
N LEU A 108 -4.26 11.36 0.52
CA LEU A 108 -4.51 10.19 1.35
C LEU A 108 -4.24 8.93 0.55
N VAL A 109 -3.24 8.15 0.94
CA VAL A 109 -2.99 6.82 0.36
C VAL A 109 -3.95 5.82 1.01
N SER A 110 -5.01 5.51 0.29
CA SER A 110 -6.01 4.51 0.64
C SER A 110 -5.62 3.13 0.08
N SER A 111 -6.56 2.40 -0.44
CA SER A 111 -6.37 1.11 -1.11
C SER A 111 -7.51 0.85 -2.09
N LEU A 112 -7.26 0.11 -3.16
CA LEU A 112 -8.31 -0.38 -4.04
C LEU A 112 -9.34 -1.21 -3.26
N ALA A 113 -8.93 -1.89 -2.17
CA ALA A 113 -9.81 -2.63 -1.27
C ALA A 113 -10.94 -1.76 -0.68
N ALA A 114 -10.74 -0.46 -0.50
CA ALA A 114 -11.77 0.46 -0.01
C ALA A 114 -13.02 0.55 -0.93
N ARG A 115 -12.93 0.03 -2.15
CA ARG A 115 -14.04 -0.10 -3.10
C ARG A 115 -15.07 -1.13 -2.60
N GLU A 116 -14.59 -2.18 -1.91
CA GLU A 116 -15.38 -3.29 -1.40
C GLU A 116 -15.31 -3.42 0.13
N PRO A 117 -15.86 -2.45 0.90
CA PRO A 117 -15.66 -2.37 2.35
C PRO A 117 -16.28 -3.55 3.13
N ARG A 118 -17.16 -4.34 2.50
CA ARG A 118 -17.81 -5.50 3.14
C ARG A 118 -16.92 -6.75 3.16
N LEU A 119 -15.83 -6.77 2.41
CA LEU A 119 -14.98 -7.96 2.31
C LEU A 119 -14.12 -8.18 3.54
N SER A 120 -13.61 -7.10 4.16
CA SER A 120 -12.72 -7.20 5.33
C SER A 120 -12.76 -5.95 6.21
N ASP A 121 -12.31 -6.08 7.46
CA ASP A 121 -12.13 -4.93 8.36
C ASP A 121 -11.06 -3.96 7.84
N TYR A 122 -10.05 -4.45 7.15
CA TYR A 122 -9.08 -3.61 6.46
C TYR A 122 -9.76 -2.73 5.40
N ALA A 123 -10.50 -3.33 4.49
CA ALA A 123 -11.23 -2.62 3.42
C ALA A 123 -12.21 -1.59 4.00
N ALA A 124 -12.98 -2.00 5.02
CA ALA A 124 -13.91 -1.12 5.74
C ALA A 124 -13.19 0.06 6.39
N SER A 125 -12.05 -0.18 7.06
CA SER A 125 -11.29 0.87 7.74
C SER A 125 -10.65 1.87 6.78
N LYS A 126 -10.18 1.41 5.60
CA LYS A 126 -9.67 2.29 4.56
C LYS A 126 -10.77 3.18 3.99
N ARG A 127 -11.94 2.62 3.71
CA ARG A 127 -13.12 3.37 3.27
C ARG A 127 -13.55 4.42 4.30
N ALA A 128 -13.65 4.04 5.57
CA ALA A 128 -14.00 4.96 6.66
C ALA A 128 -12.95 6.09 6.80
N GLY A 129 -11.66 5.81 6.55
CA GLY A 129 -10.62 6.83 6.53
C GLY A 129 -10.78 7.85 5.41
N GLU A 130 -11.17 7.40 4.22
CA GLU A 130 -11.49 8.30 3.11
C GLU A 130 -12.65 9.24 3.45
N GLU A 131 -13.72 8.69 4.03
CA GLU A 131 -14.92 9.44 4.43
C GLU A 131 -14.57 10.45 5.53
N ALA A 132 -13.88 10.01 6.58
CA ALA A 132 -13.45 10.87 7.68
C ALA A 132 -12.54 12.02 7.24
N ALA A 133 -11.60 11.77 6.33
CA ALA A 133 -10.75 12.81 5.78
C ALA A 133 -11.54 13.77 4.87
N ARG A 134 -12.50 13.26 4.10
CA ARG A 134 -13.36 14.06 3.21
C ARG A 134 -14.25 15.03 3.99
N GLU A 135 -14.82 14.60 5.10
CA GLU A 135 -15.62 15.46 6.00
C GLU A 135 -14.83 16.69 6.48
N VAL A 136 -13.52 16.53 6.74
CA VAL A 136 -12.68 17.62 7.26
C VAL A 136 -12.12 18.52 6.14
N LEU A 137 -11.71 17.92 5.03
CA LEU A 137 -10.89 18.59 4.01
C LEU A 137 -11.67 19.09 2.80
N GLY A 138 -12.82 18.47 2.50
CA GLY A 138 -13.58 18.78 1.29
C GLY A 138 -12.71 18.68 0.02
N SER A 139 -12.67 19.75 -0.75
CA SER A 139 -11.93 19.83 -2.01
C SER A 139 -10.41 19.83 -1.87
N ARG A 140 -9.86 19.99 -0.66
CA ARG A 140 -8.41 19.92 -0.43
C ARG A 140 -7.88 18.46 -0.39
N LEU A 141 -8.77 17.48 -0.40
CA LEU A 141 -8.42 16.06 -0.35
C LEU A 141 -8.29 15.46 -1.75
N THR A 142 -7.21 14.72 -1.97
CA THR A 142 -7.09 13.75 -3.06
C THR A 142 -6.88 12.36 -2.45
N VAL A 143 -7.79 11.43 -2.74
CA VAL A 143 -7.66 10.03 -2.32
C VAL A 143 -7.00 9.23 -3.42
N VAL A 144 -5.92 8.52 -3.10
CA VAL A 144 -5.24 7.61 -4.02
C VAL A 144 -5.49 6.18 -3.56
N ARG A 145 -6.01 5.34 -4.44
CA ARG A 145 -6.31 3.91 -4.21
C ARG A 145 -5.36 3.02 -5.01
N PRO A 146 -4.16 2.74 -4.50
CA PRO A 146 -3.31 1.75 -5.15
C PRO A 146 -3.93 0.35 -5.02
N PRO A 147 -3.68 -0.54 -6.01
CA PRO A 147 -3.97 -1.96 -5.91
C PRO A 147 -2.97 -2.65 -4.96
N ALA A 148 -2.78 -3.95 -5.08
CA ALA A 148 -1.68 -4.62 -4.40
C ALA A 148 -0.34 -4.06 -4.90
N ILE A 149 0.39 -3.43 -3.97
CA ILE A 149 1.70 -2.83 -4.26
C ILE A 149 2.78 -3.87 -4.02
N TYR A 150 3.73 -4.00 -4.94
CA TYR A 150 4.87 -4.90 -4.81
C TYR A 150 6.18 -4.19 -5.18
N GLY A 151 7.31 -4.83 -4.87
CA GLY A 151 8.64 -4.32 -5.23
C GLY A 151 9.69 -4.52 -4.15
N PRO A 152 10.90 -3.97 -4.33
CA PRO A 152 12.00 -4.08 -3.39
C PRO A 152 11.64 -3.60 -1.97
N GLY A 153 11.84 -4.49 -0.98
CA GLY A 153 11.53 -4.21 0.43
C GLY A 153 10.12 -4.56 0.90
N ASP A 154 9.26 -5.12 0.02
CA ASP A 154 7.94 -5.61 0.41
C ASP A 154 8.01 -6.99 1.05
N ARG A 155 7.53 -7.11 2.29
CA ARG A 155 7.48 -8.38 3.02
C ARG A 155 6.30 -9.27 2.62
N GLU A 156 5.25 -8.70 2.04
CA GLU A 156 4.06 -9.47 1.65
C GLU A 156 4.31 -10.22 0.35
N THR A 157 4.84 -9.55 -0.67
CA THR A 157 5.21 -10.21 -1.93
C THR A 157 6.40 -11.18 -1.77
N LEU A 158 7.31 -10.93 -0.81
CA LEU A 158 8.35 -11.89 -0.45
C LEU A 158 7.76 -13.26 -0.07
N ARG A 159 6.59 -13.29 0.59
CA ARG A 159 5.91 -14.55 0.93
C ARG A 159 5.45 -15.31 -0.30
N LEU A 160 4.97 -14.60 -1.32
CA LEU A 160 4.63 -15.20 -2.62
C LEU A 160 5.86 -15.88 -3.22
N PHE A 161 7.01 -15.19 -3.27
CA PHE A 161 8.25 -15.75 -3.81
C PHE A 161 8.75 -16.96 -3.01
N ARG A 162 8.68 -16.89 -1.68
CA ARG A 162 8.99 -18.04 -0.82
C ARG A 162 8.04 -19.22 -1.04
N MET A 163 6.75 -18.93 -1.24
CA MET A 163 5.74 -19.98 -1.49
C MET A 163 5.99 -20.69 -2.81
N VAL A 164 6.27 -19.95 -3.90
CA VAL A 164 6.56 -20.57 -5.20
C VAL A 164 7.91 -21.29 -5.25
N SER A 165 8.83 -20.99 -4.32
CA SER A 165 10.12 -21.69 -4.15
C SER A 165 10.03 -22.91 -3.22
N GLY A 166 8.99 -23.00 -2.40
CA GLY A 166 8.94 -23.88 -1.22
C GLY A 166 8.48 -25.30 -1.48
N GLY A 167 8.04 -25.65 -2.69
CA GLY A 167 7.57 -27.01 -2.94
C GLY A 167 7.11 -27.26 -4.37
N PRO A 168 6.85 -28.56 -4.70
CA PRO A 168 6.50 -28.97 -6.07
C PRO A 168 5.06 -28.65 -6.47
N VAL A 169 4.18 -28.35 -5.50
CA VAL A 169 2.75 -28.08 -5.74
C VAL A 169 2.34 -26.78 -5.06
N LEU A 170 1.58 -25.98 -5.75
CA LEU A 170 1.06 -24.70 -5.30
C LEU A 170 -0.45 -24.62 -5.52
N ALA A 171 -1.18 -24.26 -4.47
CA ALA A 171 -2.62 -24.05 -4.54
C ALA A 171 -2.95 -22.60 -4.89
N LEU A 172 -3.71 -22.38 -5.97
CA LEU A 172 -4.25 -21.05 -6.33
C LEU A 172 -5.49 -20.74 -5.51
N PRO A 173 -5.63 -19.51 -4.99
CA PRO A 173 -6.87 -19.09 -4.38
C PRO A 173 -7.93 -18.76 -5.44
N GLY A 174 -9.10 -19.39 -5.36
CA GLY A 174 -10.27 -18.98 -6.13
C GLY A 174 -10.25 -19.37 -7.62
N SER A 175 -10.86 -18.53 -8.43
CA SER A 175 -11.11 -18.77 -9.86
C SER A 175 -9.99 -18.20 -10.74
N ASP A 176 -9.64 -18.93 -11.81
CA ASP A 176 -8.76 -18.43 -12.88
C ASP A 176 -9.35 -17.22 -13.62
N ALA A 177 -10.66 -16.97 -13.49
CA ALA A 177 -11.32 -15.79 -14.06
C ALA A 177 -11.12 -14.51 -13.24
N ALA A 178 -10.70 -14.60 -11.98
CA ALA A 178 -10.43 -13.42 -11.16
C ALA A 178 -9.28 -12.58 -11.76
N ARG A 179 -9.42 -11.27 -11.68
CA ARG A 179 -8.44 -10.30 -12.19
C ARG A 179 -7.97 -9.37 -11.08
N LEU A 180 -6.66 -9.22 -10.98
CA LEU A 180 -6.01 -8.39 -9.95
C LEU A 180 -5.07 -7.38 -10.60
N ALA A 181 -5.32 -6.10 -10.39
CA ALA A 181 -4.33 -5.09 -10.66
C ALA A 181 -3.18 -5.20 -9.65
N LEU A 182 -1.97 -5.00 -10.13
CA LEU A 182 -0.74 -4.96 -9.36
C LEU A 182 0.07 -3.74 -9.80
N ALA A 183 0.68 -3.02 -8.86
CA ALA A 183 1.51 -1.88 -9.19
C ALA A 183 2.86 -1.95 -8.48
N HIS A 184 3.94 -1.68 -9.22
CA HIS A 184 5.26 -1.56 -8.63
C HIS A 184 5.31 -0.33 -7.71
N VAL A 185 6.00 -0.43 -6.58
CA VAL A 185 6.06 0.63 -5.56
C VAL A 185 6.58 1.96 -6.10
N ASP A 186 7.54 1.91 -7.02
CA ASP A 186 8.09 3.11 -7.64
C ASP A 186 7.08 3.77 -8.58
N ASP A 187 6.26 3.01 -9.31
CA ASP A 187 5.19 3.54 -10.17
C ASP A 187 4.06 4.15 -9.35
N VAL A 188 3.76 3.56 -8.17
CA VAL A 188 2.81 4.16 -7.21
C VAL A 188 3.35 5.49 -6.67
N ALA A 189 4.63 5.55 -6.31
CA ALA A 189 5.26 6.77 -5.84
C ALA A 189 5.23 7.86 -6.94
N GLU A 190 5.58 7.53 -8.18
CA GLU A 190 5.52 8.47 -9.32
C GLU A 190 4.10 9.00 -9.57
N THR A 191 3.08 8.13 -9.47
CA THR A 191 1.68 8.57 -9.60
C THR A 191 1.30 9.54 -8.49
N ILE A 192 1.69 9.28 -7.24
CA ILE A 192 1.45 10.20 -6.11
C ILE A 192 2.13 11.54 -6.35
N LEU A 193 3.38 11.54 -6.82
CA LEU A 193 4.15 12.76 -7.10
C LEU A 193 3.54 13.58 -8.25
N ALA A 194 3.03 12.92 -9.28
CA ALA A 194 2.32 13.60 -10.38
C ALA A 194 1.05 14.33 -9.91
N LEU A 195 0.43 13.88 -8.81
CA LEU A 195 -0.75 14.49 -8.23
C LEU A 195 -0.44 15.70 -7.33
N LEU A 196 0.82 15.97 -6.97
CA LEU A 196 1.17 17.09 -6.07
C LEU A 196 0.80 18.44 -6.66
N GLY A 197 0.91 18.62 -7.96
CA GLY A 197 0.55 19.86 -8.68
C GLY A 197 -0.94 19.98 -9.01
N ALA A 198 -1.71 18.89 -8.94
CA ALA A 198 -3.10 18.85 -9.35
C ALA A 198 -4.05 19.37 -8.24
N PRO A 199 -5.18 20.01 -8.57
CA PRO A 199 -6.20 20.36 -7.58
C PRO A 199 -6.75 19.10 -6.89
N GLY A 200 -7.31 19.26 -5.70
CA GLY A 200 -7.99 18.19 -5.01
C GLY A 200 -9.16 17.61 -5.83
N ARG A 201 -9.51 16.36 -5.59
CA ARG A 201 -10.49 15.63 -6.39
C ARG A 201 -11.56 15.01 -5.51
N ASP A 202 -12.80 15.10 -5.95
CA ASP A 202 -13.93 14.47 -5.24
C ASP A 202 -13.91 12.95 -5.40
N ALA A 203 -13.65 12.47 -6.61
CA ALA A 203 -13.53 11.04 -6.87
C ALA A 203 -12.12 10.51 -6.50
N PRO A 204 -12.02 9.35 -5.87
CA PRO A 204 -10.75 8.68 -5.66
C PRO A 204 -10.04 8.36 -6.97
N VAL A 205 -8.71 8.38 -6.93
CA VAL A 205 -7.83 8.05 -8.06
C VAL A 205 -7.25 6.67 -7.81
N ALA A 206 -7.45 5.74 -8.74
CA ALA A 206 -6.79 4.44 -8.70
C ALA A 206 -5.47 4.44 -9.48
N VAL A 207 -4.55 3.59 -9.07
CA VAL A 207 -3.26 3.36 -9.76
C VAL A 207 -3.37 2.06 -10.56
N PRO A 208 -3.35 2.09 -11.90
CA PRO A 208 -3.63 0.90 -12.69
C PRO A 208 -2.47 -0.11 -12.72
N GLY A 209 -1.22 0.30 -12.40
CA GLY A 209 -0.04 -0.45 -12.75
C GLY A 209 0.15 -0.52 -14.27
N ALA A 210 0.89 -1.52 -14.76
CA ALA A 210 1.14 -1.68 -16.21
C ALA A 210 -0.07 -2.23 -16.97
N ARG A 211 -1.00 -2.90 -16.28
CA ARG A 211 -2.18 -3.52 -16.89
C ARG A 211 -3.41 -3.20 -16.05
N ALA A 212 -4.25 -2.31 -16.54
CA ALA A 212 -5.47 -1.84 -15.86
C ALA A 212 -6.51 -2.97 -15.68
N GLU A 213 -6.64 -3.86 -16.68
CA GLU A 213 -7.46 -5.06 -16.68
C GLU A 213 -6.92 -6.17 -15.76
N GLY A 214 -5.77 -5.95 -15.11
CA GLY A 214 -5.20 -6.85 -14.13
C GLY A 214 -4.64 -8.15 -14.70
N TYR A 215 -4.22 -9.01 -13.79
CA TYR A 215 -3.59 -10.31 -14.04
C TYR A 215 -4.42 -11.42 -13.39
N GLY A 216 -4.46 -12.60 -14.01
CA GLY A 216 -5.02 -13.80 -13.38
C GLY A 216 -4.10 -14.35 -12.29
N TRP A 217 -4.68 -15.05 -11.31
CA TRP A 217 -3.88 -15.68 -10.25
C TRP A 217 -2.81 -16.63 -10.81
N ARG A 218 -3.15 -17.45 -11.80
CA ARG A 218 -2.20 -18.38 -12.44
C ARG A 218 -1.03 -17.62 -13.06
N GLU A 219 -1.29 -16.56 -13.84
CA GLU A 219 -0.28 -15.72 -14.45
C GLU A 219 0.66 -15.10 -13.40
N ILE A 220 0.11 -14.58 -12.29
CA ILE A 220 0.90 -14.03 -11.18
C ILE A 220 1.85 -15.08 -10.59
N PHE A 221 1.33 -16.28 -10.30
CA PHE A 221 2.12 -17.33 -9.67
C PHE A 221 3.17 -17.93 -10.63
N GLU A 222 2.83 -18.11 -11.90
CA GLU A 222 3.79 -18.56 -12.93
C GLU A 222 4.91 -17.56 -13.14
N THR A 223 4.58 -16.25 -13.19
CA THR A 223 5.59 -15.20 -13.32
C THR A 223 6.46 -15.12 -12.08
N ALA A 224 5.89 -15.24 -10.89
CA ALA A 224 6.67 -15.29 -9.64
C ALA A 224 7.61 -16.52 -9.62
N ALA A 225 7.12 -17.68 -10.05
CA ALA A 225 7.91 -18.92 -10.13
C ALA A 225 9.09 -18.75 -11.12
N ARG A 226 8.85 -18.20 -12.30
CA ARG A 226 9.91 -17.87 -13.27
C ARG A 226 10.96 -16.93 -12.69
N ALA A 227 10.53 -15.87 -11.97
CA ALA A 227 11.44 -14.89 -11.38
C ALA A 227 12.41 -15.51 -10.36
N VAL A 228 11.98 -16.53 -9.61
CA VAL A 228 12.84 -17.23 -8.63
C VAL A 228 13.54 -18.45 -9.21
N GLY A 229 13.20 -18.86 -10.46
CA GLY A 229 13.79 -20.05 -11.11
C GLY A 229 13.12 -21.38 -10.72
N SER A 230 11.88 -21.34 -10.20
CA SER A 230 11.12 -22.54 -9.83
C SER A 230 10.05 -22.93 -10.86
N ARG A 231 9.52 -24.15 -10.75
CA ARG A 231 8.46 -24.68 -11.63
C ARG A 231 7.46 -25.53 -10.86
N PRO A 232 6.72 -24.97 -9.89
CA PRO A 232 5.73 -25.72 -9.14
C PRO A 232 4.55 -26.12 -10.04
N ARG A 233 3.93 -27.28 -9.75
CA ARG A 233 2.65 -27.62 -10.34
C ARG A 233 1.55 -26.77 -9.69
N ILE A 234 0.88 -25.96 -10.46
CA ILE A 234 -0.17 -25.06 -9.97
C ILE A 234 -1.52 -25.78 -10.08
N VAL A 235 -2.23 -25.91 -8.95
CA VAL A 235 -3.55 -26.52 -8.85
C VAL A 235 -4.56 -25.55 -8.25
N GLY A 236 -5.81 -25.57 -8.70
CA GLY A 236 -6.88 -24.74 -8.14
C GLY A 236 -7.28 -25.22 -6.74
N ALA A 237 -7.41 -24.29 -5.79
CA ALA A 237 -8.01 -24.57 -4.50
C ALA A 237 -9.48 -24.14 -4.51
N PRO A 238 -10.42 -24.99 -4.05
CA PRO A 238 -11.81 -24.60 -3.97
C PRO A 238 -12.01 -23.44 -2.97
N PRO A 239 -12.93 -22.49 -3.23
CA PRO A 239 -13.10 -21.29 -2.41
C PRO A 239 -13.34 -21.57 -0.92
N TRP A 240 -14.07 -22.65 -0.60
CA TRP A 240 -14.33 -23.03 0.79
C TRP A 240 -13.04 -23.36 1.56
N LEU A 241 -12.06 -24.01 0.90
CA LEU A 241 -10.78 -24.35 1.52
C LEU A 241 -9.96 -23.07 1.83
N VAL A 242 -9.96 -22.11 0.93
CA VAL A 242 -9.31 -20.80 1.13
C VAL A 242 -9.92 -20.08 2.34
N THR A 243 -11.26 -20.07 2.43
CA THR A 243 -11.99 -19.46 3.54
C THR A 243 -11.75 -20.18 4.86
N ALA A 244 -11.75 -21.53 4.84
CA ALA A 244 -11.47 -22.34 6.02
C ALA A 244 -10.04 -22.13 6.54
N ALA A 245 -9.04 -22.05 5.64
CA ALA A 245 -7.67 -21.73 5.99
C ALA A 245 -7.55 -20.36 6.66
N GLY A 246 -8.28 -19.35 6.17
CA GLY A 246 -8.38 -18.03 6.80
C GLY A 246 -8.94 -18.10 8.22
N GLY A 247 -10.04 -18.83 8.41
CA GLY A 247 -10.64 -19.05 9.72
C GLY A 247 -9.75 -19.79 10.71
N PHE A 248 -9.04 -20.80 10.24
CA PHE A 248 -8.07 -21.54 11.05
C PHE A 248 -6.89 -20.65 11.49
N SER A 249 -6.37 -19.83 10.57
CA SER A 249 -5.30 -18.88 10.87
C SER A 249 -5.75 -17.81 11.89
N GLU A 250 -7.00 -17.33 11.82
CA GLU A 250 -7.57 -16.42 12.83
C GLU A 250 -7.64 -17.09 14.21
N LEU A 251 -8.12 -18.34 14.26
CA LEU A 251 -8.22 -19.10 15.52
C LEU A 251 -6.82 -19.30 16.14
N MET A 252 -5.83 -19.69 15.34
CA MET A 252 -4.45 -19.83 15.81
C MET A 252 -3.85 -18.47 16.24
N GLY A 253 -4.16 -17.40 15.52
CA GLY A 253 -3.74 -16.04 15.85
C GLY A 253 -4.27 -15.55 17.22
N ALA A 254 -5.43 -16.04 17.66
CA ALA A 254 -5.97 -15.71 18.98
C ALA A 254 -5.08 -16.19 20.15
N PHE A 255 -4.27 -17.24 19.94
CA PHE A 255 -3.32 -17.77 20.90
C PHE A 255 -1.92 -17.16 20.80
N THR A 256 -1.67 -16.30 19.82
CA THR A 256 -0.40 -15.61 19.62
C THR A 256 -0.54 -14.11 19.90
N ARG A 257 0.60 -13.44 20.18
CA ARG A 257 0.61 -11.97 20.32
C ARG A 257 0.71 -11.24 18.98
N GLU A 258 0.83 -11.97 17.88
CA GLU A 258 0.98 -11.41 16.54
C GLU A 258 -0.37 -11.32 15.82
N ALA A 259 -0.51 -10.30 14.98
CA ALA A 259 -1.69 -10.18 14.10
C ALA A 259 -1.72 -11.34 13.10
N PRO A 260 -2.86 -12.03 12.90
CA PRO A 260 -2.95 -13.14 11.96
C PRO A 260 -2.64 -12.64 10.54
N ILE A 261 -1.86 -13.46 9.82
CA ILE A 261 -1.38 -13.11 8.47
C ILE A 261 -2.48 -13.29 7.45
N PHE A 262 -3.27 -14.36 7.62
CA PHE A 262 -4.32 -14.75 6.68
C PHE A 262 -5.63 -14.90 7.44
N THR A 263 -6.57 -14.00 7.21
CA THR A 263 -7.87 -13.93 7.87
C THR A 263 -8.99 -14.32 6.91
N ARG A 264 -10.19 -14.60 7.44
CA ARG A 264 -11.39 -14.78 6.59
C ARG A 264 -11.66 -13.55 5.72
N GLY A 265 -11.41 -12.35 6.26
CA GLY A 265 -11.51 -11.10 5.51
C GLY A 265 -10.53 -11.10 4.33
N LYS A 266 -9.26 -11.47 4.59
CA LYS A 266 -8.24 -11.57 3.53
C LYS A 266 -8.58 -12.65 2.50
N ALA A 267 -9.12 -13.79 2.94
CA ALA A 267 -9.61 -14.82 2.04
C ALA A 267 -10.72 -14.30 1.11
N ARG A 268 -11.71 -13.54 1.64
CA ARG A 268 -12.75 -12.91 0.82
C ARG A 268 -12.20 -11.90 -0.19
N GLU A 269 -11.21 -11.07 0.21
CA GLU A 269 -10.52 -10.19 -0.73
C GLU A 269 -9.84 -10.98 -1.86
N MET A 270 -9.13 -12.07 -1.53
CA MET A 270 -8.45 -12.91 -2.52
C MET A 270 -9.42 -13.65 -3.46
N LEU A 271 -10.62 -13.99 -2.97
CA LEU A 271 -11.65 -14.66 -3.75
C LEU A 271 -12.53 -13.68 -4.55
N HIS A 272 -12.40 -12.37 -4.31
CA HIS A 272 -13.16 -11.38 -5.06
C HIS A 272 -12.75 -11.39 -6.54
N PRO A 273 -13.73 -11.43 -7.47
CA PRO A 273 -13.43 -11.69 -8.89
C PRO A 273 -12.76 -10.51 -9.60
N ASP A 274 -12.95 -9.27 -9.12
CA ASP A 274 -12.58 -8.08 -9.89
C ASP A 274 -11.87 -7.00 -9.05
N TRP A 275 -10.55 -7.02 -9.11
CA TRP A 275 -9.66 -5.94 -8.64
C TRP A 275 -9.00 -5.20 -9.82
N THR A 276 -9.71 -5.05 -10.95
CA THR A 276 -9.25 -4.24 -12.07
C THR A 276 -9.41 -2.74 -11.79
N VAL A 277 -8.77 -1.92 -12.60
CA VAL A 277 -8.88 -0.45 -12.51
C VAL A 277 -9.49 0.08 -13.80
N ALA A 278 -10.67 0.68 -13.70
CA ALA A 278 -11.29 1.31 -14.85
C ALA A 278 -10.49 2.57 -15.28
N ARG A 279 -10.40 2.82 -16.58
CA ARG A 279 -9.70 3.99 -17.12
C ARG A 279 -10.21 5.31 -16.53
N ALA A 280 -11.50 5.40 -16.25
CA ALA A 280 -12.11 6.58 -15.64
C ALA A 280 -11.66 6.83 -14.20
N GLU A 281 -11.16 5.81 -13.49
CA GLU A 281 -10.65 5.90 -12.12
C GLU A 281 -9.20 6.37 -12.07
N THR A 282 -8.47 6.38 -13.21
CA THR A 282 -7.07 6.77 -13.25
C THR A 282 -6.89 8.28 -13.24
N ALA A 283 -5.73 8.74 -12.74
CA ALA A 283 -5.40 10.17 -12.78
C ALA A 283 -5.13 10.61 -14.21
N PRO A 284 -5.76 11.69 -14.70
CA PRO A 284 -5.31 12.33 -15.93
C PRO A 284 -3.84 12.76 -15.78
N GLY A 285 -3.02 12.42 -16.77
CA GLY A 285 -1.59 12.76 -16.75
C GLY A 285 -0.73 11.89 -15.80
N ALA A 286 -1.29 10.81 -15.22
CA ALA A 286 -0.46 9.84 -14.52
C ALA A 286 0.62 9.28 -15.47
N PRO A 287 1.88 9.16 -15.02
CA PRO A 287 2.93 8.62 -15.85
C PRO A 287 2.62 7.14 -16.17
N PRO A 288 3.02 6.65 -17.35
CA PRO A 288 2.91 5.22 -17.65
C PRO A 288 3.73 4.41 -16.64
N ALA A 289 3.25 3.22 -16.30
CA ALA A 289 4.00 2.31 -15.46
C ALA A 289 5.30 1.91 -16.16
N ARG A 290 6.41 1.90 -15.41
CA ARG A 290 7.74 1.49 -15.87
C ARG A 290 7.96 -0.01 -15.77
N PHE A 291 7.23 -0.65 -14.86
CA PHE A 291 7.37 -2.06 -14.54
C PHE A 291 6.09 -2.81 -14.92
N ASP A 292 6.20 -3.75 -15.84
CA ASP A 292 5.22 -4.82 -15.98
C ASP A 292 5.42 -5.90 -14.91
N LEU A 293 4.62 -6.95 -14.95
CA LEU A 293 4.68 -8.01 -13.93
C LEU A 293 6.02 -8.76 -13.95
N GLU A 294 6.57 -9.00 -15.14
CA GLU A 294 7.80 -9.78 -15.33
C GLU A 294 9.03 -9.00 -14.89
N THR A 295 9.21 -7.80 -15.41
CA THR A 295 10.32 -6.92 -15.07
C THR A 295 10.27 -6.47 -13.60
N GLY A 296 9.08 -6.20 -13.09
CA GLY A 296 8.90 -5.80 -11.69
C GLY A 296 9.17 -6.93 -10.69
N PHE A 297 8.75 -8.17 -11.00
CA PHE A 297 9.07 -9.32 -10.16
C PHE A 297 10.56 -9.67 -10.20
N ALA A 298 11.18 -9.59 -11.39
CA ALA A 298 12.64 -9.76 -11.52
C ALA A 298 13.39 -8.72 -10.68
N HIS A 299 12.98 -7.45 -10.72
CA HIS A 299 13.55 -6.37 -9.91
C HIS A 299 13.41 -6.66 -8.41
N ALA A 300 12.21 -7.05 -7.95
CA ALA A 300 11.98 -7.38 -6.54
C ALA A 300 12.83 -8.57 -6.07
N VAL A 301 12.88 -9.66 -6.86
CA VAL A 301 13.67 -10.86 -6.54
C VAL A 301 15.16 -10.55 -6.52
N GLY A 302 15.66 -9.76 -7.48
CA GLY A 302 17.06 -9.31 -7.50
C GLY A 302 17.43 -8.58 -6.20
N TRP A 303 16.58 -7.65 -5.76
CA TRP A 303 16.77 -6.94 -4.50
C TRP A 303 16.70 -7.89 -3.30
N TYR A 304 15.71 -8.80 -3.21
CA TYR A 304 15.60 -9.74 -2.09
C TYR A 304 16.80 -10.66 -1.97
N ARG A 305 17.42 -11.06 -3.11
CA ARG A 305 18.65 -11.86 -3.11
C ARG A 305 19.85 -11.04 -2.62
N ALA A 306 19.99 -9.81 -3.08
CA ALA A 306 21.05 -8.90 -2.66
C ALA A 306 21.01 -8.62 -1.16
N GLU A 307 19.82 -8.48 -0.57
CA GLU A 307 19.61 -8.26 0.86
C GLU A 307 19.56 -9.55 1.69
N GLY A 308 19.75 -10.73 1.08
CA GLY A 308 19.70 -12.01 1.77
C GLY A 308 18.32 -12.43 2.28
N TRP A 309 17.25 -11.81 1.78
CA TRP A 309 15.86 -12.14 2.16
C TRP A 309 15.33 -13.37 1.42
N LEU A 310 15.87 -13.66 0.25
CA LEU A 310 15.56 -14.82 -0.60
C LEU A 310 16.88 -15.49 -1.02
N ARG A 311 16.90 -16.82 -0.99
CA ARG A 311 18.06 -17.63 -1.42
C ARG A 311 18.03 -17.89 -2.91
#